data_0d77ca63886127e8ff2345e7b81415d3
#
_entry.id   0d77ca63886127e8ff2345e7b81415d3
#
_cell.length_a   1.000
_cell.length_b   1.000
_cell.length_c   1.000
_cell.angle_alpha   90.00
_cell.angle_beta   90.00
_cell.angle_gamma   90.00
#
_symmetry.space_group_name_H-M   'P 1'
#
loop_
_entity.id
_entity.type
_entity.pdbx_description
1 polymer ?
#
loop_
_entity_poly.entity_id
_entity_poly.type
_entity_poly.pdbx_seq_one_letter_code
_entity_poly.pdbx_strand_id
1 'polypeptide(L)'
;MLPKPGNLLAWSALYGALGFAVGFAFGALRQLVLIPAFGDRMGHLAEFPMVTLAACALGVWIGGKSTAPALALGVLGVAVLIAFESTMALGFMRVSLAEYFAGYDLTRGSLFPVGLALMALAPLLGRRLRRR
;
A
#
# COMPACT_ATOMS: atom_id res chain seq x y z
N MET A 1 12.95 -18.53 -4.63
CA MET A 1 12.10 -17.44 -5.10
C MET A 1 11.54 -16.61 -3.96
N LEU A 2 10.70 -17.21 -3.09
CA LEU A 2 10.20 -16.48 -1.92
C LEU A 2 11.27 -16.42 -0.83
N PRO A 3 11.26 -15.37 0.02
CA PRO A 3 12.17 -15.30 1.17
C PRO A 3 11.95 -16.46 2.13
N LYS A 4 12.95 -16.75 2.96
CA LYS A 4 12.80 -17.71 4.03
C LYS A 4 11.68 -17.24 4.97
N PRO A 5 10.84 -18.15 5.50
CA PRO A 5 9.64 -17.75 6.25
C PRO A 5 9.89 -16.78 7.41
N GLY A 6 11.02 -16.90 8.10
CA GLY A 6 11.34 -16.02 9.23
C GLY A 6 12.10 -14.74 8.90
N ASN A 7 12.39 -14.47 7.61
CA ASN A 7 13.21 -13.31 7.23
C ASN A 7 12.34 -12.04 7.17
N LEU A 8 12.27 -11.34 8.30
CA LEU A 8 11.44 -10.14 8.42
C LEU A 8 11.76 -9.08 7.37
N LEU A 9 13.04 -8.77 7.19
CA LEU A 9 13.44 -7.69 6.26
C LEU A 9 13.08 -8.03 4.82
N ALA A 10 13.33 -9.27 4.39
CA ALA A 10 13.04 -9.68 3.03
C ALA A 10 11.54 -9.70 2.75
N TRP A 11 10.73 -10.20 3.69
CA TRP A 11 9.27 -10.20 3.53
C TRP A 11 8.71 -8.79 3.55
N SER A 12 9.25 -7.90 4.40
CA SER A 12 8.84 -6.49 4.46
C SER A 12 9.16 -5.77 3.15
N ALA A 13 10.36 -5.99 2.61
CA ALA A 13 10.76 -5.41 1.34
C ALA A 13 9.86 -5.90 0.19
N LEU A 14 9.56 -7.20 0.16
CA LEU A 14 8.68 -7.78 -0.85
C LEU A 14 7.27 -7.19 -0.74
N TYR A 15 6.74 -7.11 0.48
CA TYR A 15 5.40 -6.56 0.71
C TYR A 15 5.31 -5.10 0.25
N GLY A 16 6.29 -4.29 0.66
CA GLY A 16 6.31 -2.88 0.27
C GLY A 16 6.47 -2.68 -1.23
N ALA A 17 7.36 -3.46 -1.86
CA ALA A 17 7.58 -3.37 -3.30
C ALA A 17 6.34 -3.81 -4.09
N LEU A 18 5.71 -4.93 -3.71
CA LEU A 18 4.49 -5.39 -4.37
C LEU A 18 3.32 -4.44 -4.10
N GLY A 19 3.23 -3.91 -2.87
CA GLY A 19 2.23 -2.89 -2.54
C GLY A 19 2.39 -1.63 -3.39
N PHE A 20 3.62 -1.19 -3.60
CA PHE A 20 3.90 -0.07 -4.48
C PHE A 20 3.48 -0.38 -5.92
N ALA A 21 3.78 -1.57 -6.41
CA ALA A 21 3.39 -1.98 -7.77
C ALA A 21 1.87 -1.99 -7.93
N VAL A 22 1.14 -2.51 -6.94
CA VAL A 22 -0.32 -2.49 -6.92
C VAL A 22 -0.84 -1.05 -6.92
N GLY A 23 -0.29 -0.21 -6.05
CA GLY A 23 -0.68 1.20 -5.97
C GLY A 23 -0.41 1.94 -7.28
N PHE A 24 0.72 1.68 -7.90
CA PHE A 24 1.07 2.29 -9.18
C PHE A 24 0.10 1.86 -10.28
N ALA A 25 -0.24 0.57 -10.34
CA ALA A 25 -1.18 0.06 -11.33
C ALA A 25 -2.57 0.68 -11.16
N PHE A 26 -3.08 0.76 -9.94
CA PHE A 26 -4.38 1.39 -9.68
C PHE A 26 -4.32 2.91 -9.86
N GLY A 27 -3.19 3.55 -9.58
CA GLY A 27 -2.99 4.96 -9.88
C GLY A 27 -3.06 5.25 -11.37
N ALA A 28 -2.45 4.38 -12.18
CA ALA A 28 -2.56 4.48 -13.65
C ALA A 28 -4.00 4.29 -14.10
N LEU A 29 -4.70 3.29 -13.56
CA LEU A 29 -6.12 3.07 -13.85
C LEU A 29 -6.95 4.31 -13.51
N ARG A 30 -6.69 4.91 -12.35
CA ARG A 30 -7.38 6.13 -11.93
C ARG A 30 -7.18 7.25 -12.95
N GLN A 31 -5.93 7.52 -13.33
CA GLN A 31 -5.61 8.64 -14.22
C GLN A 31 -6.12 8.42 -15.64
N LEU A 32 -6.04 7.19 -16.14
CA LEU A 32 -6.36 6.89 -17.53
C LEU A 32 -7.83 6.55 -17.77
N VAL A 33 -8.53 6.03 -16.76
CA VAL A 33 -9.88 5.53 -16.92
C VAL A 33 -10.87 6.19 -15.97
N LEU A 34 -10.59 6.16 -14.65
CA LEU A 34 -11.59 6.57 -13.65
C LEU A 34 -11.83 8.07 -13.65
N ILE A 35 -10.78 8.88 -13.67
CA ILE A 35 -10.93 10.32 -13.67
C ILE A 35 -11.56 10.82 -14.98
N PRO A 36 -11.11 10.38 -16.17
CA PRO A 36 -11.78 10.78 -17.41
C PRO A 36 -13.26 10.38 -17.46
N ALA A 37 -13.63 9.22 -16.88
CA ALA A 37 -15.01 8.74 -16.93
C ALA A 37 -15.90 9.36 -15.86
N PHE A 38 -15.41 9.56 -14.64
CA PHE A 38 -16.22 9.92 -13.48
C PHE A 38 -15.86 11.25 -12.83
N GLY A 39 -14.77 11.89 -13.25
CA GLY A 39 -14.27 13.11 -12.63
C GLY A 39 -13.27 12.82 -11.53
N ASP A 40 -12.56 13.86 -11.10
CA ASP A 40 -11.43 13.74 -10.17
C ASP A 40 -11.85 13.12 -8.84
N ARG A 41 -12.89 13.69 -8.21
CA ARG A 41 -13.35 13.20 -6.89
C ARG A 41 -13.85 11.77 -6.94
N MET A 42 -14.71 11.46 -7.91
CA MET A 42 -15.29 10.11 -8.03
C MET A 42 -14.25 9.09 -8.48
N GLY A 43 -13.28 9.50 -9.28
CA GLY A 43 -12.16 8.63 -9.65
C GLY A 43 -11.37 8.19 -8.44
N HIS A 44 -11.02 9.13 -7.55
CA HIS A 44 -10.30 8.80 -6.31
C HIS A 44 -11.15 7.93 -5.37
N LEU A 45 -12.44 8.24 -5.23
CA LEU A 45 -13.33 7.47 -4.37
C LEU A 45 -13.55 6.04 -4.88
N ALA A 46 -13.62 5.86 -6.20
CA ALA A 46 -13.77 4.53 -6.80
C ALA A 46 -12.51 3.70 -6.66
N GLU A 47 -11.34 4.32 -6.83
CA GLU A 47 -10.06 3.63 -6.71
C GLU A 47 -9.78 3.15 -5.29
N PHE A 48 -10.12 3.94 -4.28
CA PHE A 48 -9.72 3.67 -2.89
C PHE A 48 -10.09 2.26 -2.42
N PRO A 49 -11.37 1.81 -2.52
CA PRO A 49 -11.69 0.46 -2.08
C PRO A 49 -11.00 -0.61 -2.93
N MET A 50 -10.81 -0.37 -4.22
CA MET A 50 -10.16 -1.34 -5.11
C MET A 50 -8.70 -1.56 -4.73
N VAL A 51 -7.93 -0.47 -4.61
CA VAL A 51 -6.50 -0.57 -4.27
C VAL A 51 -6.31 -1.07 -2.85
N THR A 52 -7.18 -0.65 -1.92
CA THR A 52 -7.12 -1.08 -0.53
C THR A 52 -7.39 -2.58 -0.40
N LEU A 53 -8.41 -3.09 -1.07
CA LEU A 53 -8.69 -4.53 -1.07
C LEU A 53 -7.55 -5.33 -1.68
N ALA A 54 -6.96 -4.85 -2.78
CA ALA A 54 -5.83 -5.53 -3.41
C ALA A 54 -4.61 -5.55 -2.49
N ALA A 55 -4.29 -4.43 -1.85
CA ALA A 55 -3.17 -4.35 -0.92
C ALA A 55 -3.40 -5.22 0.32
N CYS A 56 -4.62 -5.24 0.85
CA CYS A 56 -4.96 -6.08 1.99
C CYS A 56 -4.92 -7.56 1.63
N ALA A 57 -5.39 -7.95 0.45
CA ALA A 57 -5.29 -9.33 -0.02
C ALA A 57 -3.83 -9.78 -0.11
N LEU A 58 -2.97 -8.91 -0.62
CA LEU A 58 -1.53 -9.15 -0.67
C LEU A 58 -0.96 -9.35 0.74
N GLY A 59 -1.34 -8.48 1.67
CA GLY A 59 -0.89 -8.56 3.06
C GLY A 59 -1.35 -9.83 3.75
N VAL A 60 -2.58 -10.24 3.52
CA VAL A 60 -3.13 -11.50 4.05
C VAL A 60 -2.32 -12.68 3.51
N TRP A 61 -2.04 -12.69 2.22
CA TRP A 61 -1.24 -13.75 1.59
C TRP A 61 0.17 -13.82 2.21
N ILE A 62 0.83 -12.67 2.32
CA ILE A 62 2.19 -12.59 2.88
C ILE A 62 2.20 -13.02 4.35
N GLY A 63 1.22 -12.56 5.14
CA GLY A 63 1.09 -12.96 6.54
C GLY A 63 0.89 -14.45 6.72
N GLY A 64 0.21 -15.09 5.78
CA GLY A 64 0.03 -16.53 5.78
C GLY A 64 1.28 -17.31 5.38
N LYS A 65 2.17 -16.71 4.60
CA LYS A 65 3.41 -17.37 4.13
C LYS A 65 4.59 -17.14 5.06
N SER A 66 4.67 -15.99 5.70
CA SER A 66 5.79 -15.61 6.56
C SER A 66 5.57 -16.08 8.00
N THR A 67 6.64 -16.40 8.72
CA THR A 67 6.60 -16.62 10.16
C THR A 67 7.20 -15.45 10.95
N ALA A 68 7.64 -14.40 10.27
CA ALA A 68 8.13 -13.19 10.93
C ALA A 68 7.00 -12.49 11.71
N PRO A 69 7.32 -11.64 12.70
CA PRO A 69 6.28 -10.93 13.45
C PRO A 69 5.35 -10.14 12.51
N ALA A 70 4.06 -10.46 12.53
CA ALA A 70 3.12 -9.97 11.54
C ALA A 70 2.96 -8.45 11.57
N LEU A 71 2.87 -7.86 12.77
CA LEU A 71 2.72 -6.40 12.89
C LEU A 71 3.98 -5.67 12.43
N ALA A 72 5.15 -6.17 12.82
CA ALA A 72 6.42 -5.60 12.36
C ALA A 72 6.55 -5.68 10.84
N LEU A 73 6.17 -6.81 10.27
CA LEU A 73 6.17 -7.00 8.81
C LEU A 73 5.26 -6.00 8.12
N GLY A 74 4.06 -5.81 8.64
CA GLY A 74 3.11 -4.86 8.09
C GLY A 74 3.61 -3.42 8.15
N VAL A 75 4.12 -3.01 9.31
CA VAL A 75 4.64 -1.65 9.51
C VAL A 75 5.87 -1.40 8.64
N LEU A 76 6.80 -2.34 8.60
CA LEU A 76 8.00 -2.20 7.76
C LEU A 76 7.65 -2.24 6.27
N GLY A 77 6.67 -3.06 5.89
CA GLY A 77 6.19 -3.07 4.51
C GLY A 77 5.62 -1.73 4.09
N VAL A 78 4.83 -1.10 4.95
CA VAL A 78 4.32 0.25 4.71
C VAL A 78 5.46 1.25 4.63
N ALA A 79 6.48 1.14 5.49
CA ALA A 79 7.65 2.02 5.44
C ALA A 79 8.39 1.89 4.10
N VAL A 80 8.54 0.67 3.60
CA VAL A 80 9.17 0.43 2.28
C VAL A 80 8.31 1.04 1.17
N LEU A 81 6.98 0.86 1.24
CA LEU A 81 6.06 1.47 0.28
C LEU A 81 6.21 3.00 0.27
N ILE A 82 6.23 3.62 1.44
CA ILE A 82 6.38 5.07 1.55
C ILE A 82 7.73 5.51 0.97
N ALA A 83 8.80 4.73 1.18
CA ALA A 83 10.10 5.04 0.61
C ALA A 83 10.06 5.04 -0.92
N PHE A 84 9.42 4.03 -1.54
CA PHE A 84 9.24 3.99 -2.98
C PHE A 84 8.38 5.15 -3.48
N GLU A 85 7.26 5.41 -2.81
CA GLU A 85 6.35 6.50 -3.17
C GLU A 85 7.02 7.86 -3.08
N SER A 86 7.75 8.10 -1.99
CA SER A 86 8.46 9.36 -1.79
C SER A 86 9.52 9.57 -2.86
N THR A 87 10.29 8.53 -3.16
CA THR A 87 11.32 8.59 -4.19
C THR A 87 10.70 8.90 -5.55
N MET A 88 9.60 8.25 -5.89
CA MET A 88 8.89 8.49 -7.14
C MET A 88 8.34 9.91 -7.20
N ALA A 89 7.60 10.32 -6.17
CA ALA A 89 6.92 11.63 -6.17
C ALA A 89 7.90 12.79 -6.13
N LEU A 90 8.84 12.76 -5.21
CA LEU A 90 9.77 13.88 -5.00
C LEU A 90 10.96 13.85 -5.95
N GLY A 91 11.46 12.66 -6.29
CA GLY A 91 12.64 12.50 -7.14
C GLY A 91 12.34 12.52 -8.62
N PHE A 92 11.38 11.72 -9.07
CA PHE A 92 11.07 11.57 -10.50
C PHE A 92 9.96 12.51 -10.98
N MET A 93 8.86 12.59 -10.25
CA MET A 93 7.74 13.44 -10.64
C MET A 93 7.89 14.88 -10.19
N ARG A 94 8.86 15.15 -9.33
CA ARG A 94 9.18 16.48 -8.80
C ARG A 94 7.99 17.21 -8.18
N VAL A 95 7.13 16.45 -7.52
CA VAL A 95 6.03 16.98 -6.73
C VAL A 95 6.63 17.78 -5.57
N SER A 96 6.05 18.93 -5.22
CA SER A 96 6.52 19.72 -4.09
C SER A 96 6.27 18.97 -2.77
N LEU A 97 7.07 19.31 -1.73
CA LEU A 97 6.86 18.73 -0.41
C LEU A 97 5.45 19.03 0.11
N ALA A 98 4.95 20.25 -0.13
CA ALA A 98 3.60 20.62 0.31
C ALA A 98 2.53 19.75 -0.35
N GLU A 99 2.63 19.52 -1.66
CA GLU A 99 1.70 18.67 -2.39
C GLU A 99 1.80 17.22 -1.93
N TYR A 100 3.02 16.73 -1.69
CA TYR A 100 3.24 15.37 -1.21
C TYR A 100 2.58 15.15 0.15
N PHE A 101 2.82 16.05 1.11
CA PHE A 101 2.23 15.92 2.44
C PHE A 101 0.72 16.14 2.44
N ALA A 102 0.18 16.91 1.50
CA ALA A 102 -1.27 17.06 1.36
C ALA A 102 -1.96 15.72 1.08
N GLY A 103 -1.27 14.78 0.42
CA GLY A 103 -1.78 13.43 0.18
C GLY A 103 -1.96 12.60 1.44
N TYR A 104 -1.36 13.00 2.56
CA TYR A 104 -1.51 12.32 3.85
C TYR A 104 -2.47 13.04 4.79
N ASP A 105 -3.09 14.12 4.35
CA ASP A 105 -3.92 14.95 5.20
C ASP A 105 -5.38 14.50 5.17
N LEU A 106 -5.80 13.80 6.24
CA LEU A 106 -7.17 13.33 6.41
C LEU A 106 -8.18 14.47 6.45
N THR A 107 -7.77 15.65 6.98
CA THR A 107 -8.66 16.81 7.08
C THR A 107 -9.02 17.39 5.71
N ARG A 108 -8.21 17.09 4.68
CA ARG A 108 -8.47 17.50 3.30
C ARG A 108 -9.16 16.41 2.49
N GLY A 109 -9.62 15.33 3.14
CA GLY A 109 -10.34 14.24 2.49
C GLY A 109 -9.48 13.15 1.91
N SER A 110 -8.17 13.14 2.18
CA SER A 110 -7.30 12.07 1.73
C SER A 110 -7.57 10.79 2.52
N LEU A 111 -7.77 9.67 1.83
CA LEU A 111 -7.97 8.35 2.44
C LEU A 111 -6.69 7.52 2.46
N PHE A 112 -5.61 8.04 1.92
CA PHE A 112 -4.35 7.31 1.80
C PHE A 112 -3.82 6.80 3.15
N PRO A 113 -3.78 7.62 4.23
CA PRO A 113 -3.33 7.12 5.53
C PRO A 113 -4.19 5.98 6.07
N VAL A 114 -5.50 6.00 5.82
CA VAL A 114 -6.40 4.91 6.20
C VAL A 114 -6.02 3.62 5.49
N GLY A 115 -5.77 3.69 4.19
CA GLY A 115 -5.32 2.55 3.39
C GLY A 115 -4.00 1.99 3.90
N LEU A 116 -3.05 2.87 4.27
CA LEU A 116 -1.76 2.44 4.82
C LEU A 116 -1.93 1.74 6.17
N ALA A 117 -2.82 2.23 7.03
CA ALA A 117 -3.11 1.59 8.31
C ALA A 117 -3.69 0.18 8.10
N LEU A 118 -4.63 0.02 7.18
CA LEU A 118 -5.20 -1.27 6.85
C LEU A 118 -4.14 -2.22 6.27
N MET A 119 -3.26 -1.71 5.43
CA MET A 119 -2.15 -2.48 4.87
C MET A 119 -1.20 -2.97 5.97
N ALA A 120 -0.92 -2.11 6.97
CA ALA A 120 -0.07 -2.49 8.09
C ALA A 120 -0.67 -3.63 8.92
N LEU A 121 -1.99 -3.70 9.02
CA LEU A 121 -2.69 -4.73 9.80
C LEU A 121 -2.99 -6.00 9.00
N ALA A 122 -2.95 -5.96 7.69
CA ALA A 122 -3.35 -7.09 6.84
C ALA A 122 -2.53 -8.37 7.07
N PRO A 123 -1.18 -8.32 7.25
CA PRO A 123 -0.43 -9.55 7.56
C PRO A 123 -0.86 -10.21 8.86
N LEU A 124 -1.29 -9.42 9.85
CA LEU A 124 -1.79 -9.96 11.11
C LEU A 124 -3.04 -10.80 10.88
N LEU A 125 -3.96 -10.32 10.04
CA LEU A 125 -5.14 -11.09 9.66
C LEU A 125 -4.76 -12.39 8.94
N GLY A 126 -3.82 -12.32 8.01
CA GLY A 126 -3.32 -13.50 7.29
C GLY A 126 -2.72 -14.53 8.23
N ARG A 127 -1.97 -14.06 9.24
CA ARG A 127 -1.39 -14.92 10.27
C ARG A 127 -2.47 -15.62 11.10
N ARG A 128 -3.52 -14.87 11.48
CA ARG A 128 -4.65 -15.43 12.23
C ARG A 128 -5.41 -16.47 11.42
N LEU A 129 -5.65 -16.22 10.15
CA LEU A 129 -6.35 -17.16 9.28
C LEU A 129 -5.56 -18.44 9.09
N ARG A 130 -4.24 -18.36 9.01
CA ARG A 130 -3.39 -19.55 8.88
C ARG A 130 -3.48 -20.45 10.11
N ARG A 131 -3.68 -19.87 11.29
CA ARG A 131 -3.77 -20.62 12.55
C ARG A 131 -5.08 -21.38 12.72
N ARG A 132 -6.08 -21.09 11.90
CA ARG A 132 -7.36 -21.80 11.90
C ARG A 132 -7.32 -22.94 10.89
#